data_10fdea75ed42d5ef3e22ab9469af5370
#
_entry.id   10fdea75ed42d5ef3e22ab9469af5370
#
_cell.length_a   1.000
_cell.length_b   1.000
_cell.length_c   1.000
_cell.angle_alpha   90.00
_cell.angle_beta   90.00
_cell.angle_gamma   90.00
#
_symmetry.space_group_name_H-M   'P 1'
#
loop_
_entity.id
_entity.type
_entity.pdbx_description
1 polymer ?
#
loop_
_entity_poly.entity_id
_entity_poly.type
_entity_poly.pdbx_seq_one_letter_code
_entity_poly.pdbx_strand_id
1 'polypeptide(L)'
;MNALAQRPCTRRSALAFAGLGAASLLLGGCVDQHPDRASSAGEGSSELRLVATSPASADITDKLNLDLVGVCSSSISSIPDRYADVKQVGMAMSPDLEMLKSLDATYVISPNSLQSDLQPKYAGAGLASIFLNLRSVDGMYKSIEGLGRKFDREAEASQLIGEYNDFMADYRQKNVGKESPRCLVLMGLPGSYIVATDNSYVGSLMALAGGTNVYQDTDMEFLNANTEDMKQKEPDIILRCAHALPDEVVEMFKEEFATNDIWRHFKAVEQGRVYDLPYEQFGMSAKFNYPDALDTLQPILYGKG
;
A
#
# COMPACT_ATOMS: atom_id res chain seq x y z
N MET A 1 -47.07 25.07 -27.11
CA MET A 1 -47.31 26.52 -26.80
C MET A 1 -46.08 26.98 -26.00
N ASN A 2 -45.38 27.89 -26.65
CA ASN A 2 -44.42 28.91 -26.19
C ASN A 2 -43.14 28.41 -25.47
N ALA A 3 -42.02 28.38 -26.10
CA ALA A 3 -41.23 29.35 -26.93
C ALA A 3 -40.35 30.28 -26.10
N LEU A 4 -39.00 30.10 -26.33
CA LEU A 4 -37.98 31.15 -26.55
C LEU A 4 -37.56 31.99 -25.30
N ALA A 5 -36.31 32.18 -25.00
CA ALA A 5 -35.37 32.96 -25.80
C ALA A 5 -33.92 32.78 -25.38
N GLN A 6 -33.11 32.54 -26.36
CA GLN A 6 -31.69 32.86 -26.43
C GLN A 6 -31.47 34.36 -26.48
N ARG A 7 -30.33 34.88 -25.97
CA ARG A 7 -29.54 35.92 -26.68
C ARG A 7 -28.14 36.16 -26.06
N PRO A 8 -27.23 36.78 -26.83
CA PRO A 8 -25.84 36.37 -26.85
C PRO A 8 -24.82 37.49 -26.51
N CYS A 9 -23.55 37.05 -26.43
CA CYS A 9 -22.27 37.67 -26.81
C CYS A 9 -22.23 39.17 -27.23
N THR A 10 -21.28 39.96 -26.70
CA THR A 10 -20.45 40.99 -27.39
C THR A 10 -19.23 41.32 -26.53
N ARG A 11 -18.04 41.05 -26.93
CA ARG A 11 -16.98 41.68 -27.72
C ARG A 11 -16.53 43.09 -27.29
N ARG A 12 -15.24 43.17 -27.00
CA ARG A 12 -14.22 44.20 -27.28
C ARG A 12 -14.24 45.53 -26.49
N SER A 13 -13.10 45.82 -25.82
CA SER A 13 -12.25 46.91 -26.34
C SER A 13 -10.89 46.93 -25.63
N ALA A 14 -9.86 46.94 -26.43
CA ALA A 14 -8.48 47.28 -26.07
C ALA A 14 -8.35 48.83 -26.03
N LEU A 15 -7.51 49.33 -25.15
CA LEU A 15 -6.82 50.63 -25.37
C LEU A 15 -5.48 50.61 -24.63
N ALA A 16 -4.44 50.77 -25.43
CA ALA A 16 -3.07 51.05 -25.06
C ALA A 16 -2.92 52.53 -24.71
N PHE A 17 -2.06 52.85 -23.75
CA PHE A 17 -1.38 54.15 -23.68
C PHE A 17 0.06 53.98 -23.24
N ALA A 18 0.95 54.40 -24.13
CA ALA A 18 2.35 54.61 -23.89
C ALA A 18 2.57 56.05 -23.39
N GLY A 19 3.54 56.25 -22.50
CA GLY A 19 3.95 57.57 -22.03
C GLY A 19 5.33 57.52 -21.44
N LEU A 20 6.33 58.04 -22.21
CA LEU A 20 7.68 58.36 -21.80
C LEU A 20 7.72 59.48 -20.78
N GLY A 21 8.77 59.52 -19.94
CA GLY A 21 9.15 60.71 -19.16
C GLY A 21 10.39 60.50 -18.33
N ALA A 22 11.47 61.17 -18.74
CA ALA A 22 12.86 61.07 -18.30
C ALA A 22 13.21 61.78 -16.99
N ALA A 23 14.24 61.28 -16.35
CA ALA A 23 15.34 61.95 -15.66
C ALA A 23 15.11 63.13 -14.70
N SER A 24 15.65 62.98 -13.48
CA SER A 24 16.50 64.05 -12.85
C SER A 24 17.28 63.53 -11.64
N LEU A 25 18.52 63.92 -11.64
CA LEU A 25 19.61 63.66 -10.74
C LEU A 25 19.52 64.45 -9.39
N LEU A 26 20.26 63.93 -8.41
CA LEU A 26 21.18 64.55 -7.47
C LEU A 26 20.76 64.73 -5.99
N LEU A 27 21.68 64.18 -5.18
CA LEU A 27 22.32 64.68 -3.95
C LEU A 27 21.60 64.50 -2.60
N GLY A 28 22.39 63.86 -1.73
CA GLY A 28 22.28 64.07 -0.28
C GLY A 28 22.59 62.80 0.51
N GLY A 29 23.85 62.64 0.89
CA GLY A 29 24.31 61.56 1.70
C GLY A 29 23.89 61.70 3.18
N CYS A 30 23.81 60.56 3.83
CA CYS A 30 24.21 60.38 5.22
C CYS A 30 24.65 58.93 5.37
N VAL A 31 25.87 58.79 5.75
CA VAL A 31 26.51 57.53 6.14
C VAL A 31 26.00 57.16 7.48
N ASP A 32 25.32 55.99 7.60
CA ASP A 32 25.23 55.27 8.85
C ASP A 32 25.70 53.86 8.61
N GLN A 33 26.89 53.60 9.14
CA GLN A 33 27.48 52.27 9.21
C GLN A 33 26.71 51.44 10.19
N HIS A 34 25.92 50.49 9.67
CA HIS A 34 25.53 49.32 10.44
C HIS A 34 26.37 48.14 9.97
N PRO A 35 26.98 47.40 10.91
CA PRO A 35 27.84 46.29 10.54
C PRO A 35 27.01 45.18 9.89
N ASP A 36 27.54 44.72 8.77
CA ASP A 36 27.08 43.54 8.06
C ASP A 36 26.77 42.39 9.02
N ARG A 37 25.50 42.21 9.30
CA ARG A 37 25.01 40.95 9.82
C ARG A 37 24.81 40.05 8.61
N ALA A 38 25.92 39.40 8.21
CA ALA A 38 25.88 38.27 7.32
C ALA A 38 24.83 37.29 7.88
N SER A 39 23.66 37.29 7.27
CA SER A 39 22.66 36.23 7.44
C SER A 39 23.24 35.01 6.78
N SER A 40 24.14 34.33 7.47
CA SER A 40 24.33 32.90 7.23
C SER A 40 23.06 32.21 7.76
N ALA A 41 22.00 32.23 6.95
CA ALA A 41 21.00 31.22 7.01
C ALA A 41 21.71 29.92 6.61
N GLY A 42 22.37 29.30 7.57
CA GLY A 42 22.67 27.91 7.51
C GLY A 42 21.32 27.20 7.41
N GLU A 43 20.94 26.78 6.22
CA GLU A 43 20.05 25.67 6.04
C GLU A 43 20.74 24.49 6.74
N GLY A 44 20.47 24.34 8.02
CA GLY A 44 20.71 23.09 8.71
C GLY A 44 19.80 22.08 8.01
N SER A 45 20.35 21.31 7.08
CA SER A 45 19.71 20.08 6.65
C SER A 45 19.54 19.26 7.94
N SER A 46 18.36 19.31 8.53
CA SER A 46 18.03 18.40 9.62
C SER A 46 18.26 17.00 9.05
N GLU A 47 19.19 16.27 9.65
CA GLU A 47 19.52 14.92 9.26
C GLU A 47 18.21 14.13 9.14
N LEU A 48 18.00 13.47 7.99
CA LEU A 48 16.80 12.68 7.74
C LEU A 48 16.78 11.47 8.68
N ARG A 49 15.80 11.39 9.56
CA ARG A 49 15.65 10.36 10.59
C ARG A 49 14.36 9.61 10.38
N LEU A 50 14.46 8.48 9.67
CA LEU A 50 13.32 7.66 9.29
C LEU A 50 13.11 6.50 10.25
N VAL A 51 11.85 6.14 10.48
CA VAL A 51 11.46 4.97 11.25
C VAL A 51 10.47 4.14 10.43
N ALA A 52 10.70 2.84 10.29
CA ALA A 52 9.78 1.90 9.67
C ALA A 52 9.07 1.05 10.74
N THR A 53 7.74 1.10 10.77
CA THR A 53 6.95 0.42 11.81
C THR A 53 6.38 -0.92 11.40
N SER A 54 6.72 -1.43 10.23
CA SER A 54 6.35 -2.77 9.79
C SER A 54 7.49 -3.42 8.99
N PRO A 55 7.55 -4.78 8.93
CA PRO A 55 8.53 -5.46 8.08
C PRO A 55 8.46 -5.01 6.61
N ALA A 56 7.26 -4.90 6.04
CA ALA A 56 7.09 -4.46 4.65
C ALA A 56 7.57 -3.01 4.43
N SER A 57 7.38 -2.11 5.41
CA SER A 57 7.93 -0.75 5.34
C SER A 57 9.46 -0.76 5.42
N ALA A 58 10.04 -1.64 6.25
CA ALA A 58 11.48 -1.81 6.35
C ALA A 58 12.10 -2.37 5.06
N ASP A 59 11.45 -3.36 4.43
CA ASP A 59 11.88 -3.92 3.15
C ASP A 59 11.90 -2.83 2.05
N ILE A 60 10.86 -2.00 1.99
CA ILE A 60 10.78 -0.92 1.00
C ILE A 60 11.87 0.13 1.24
N THR A 61 12.12 0.52 2.49
CA THR A 61 13.18 1.48 2.80
C THR A 61 14.58 0.92 2.50
N ASP A 62 14.81 -0.36 2.74
CA ASP A 62 16.05 -1.04 2.36
C ASP A 62 16.27 -1.03 0.85
N LYS A 63 15.26 -1.43 0.07
CA LYS A 63 15.31 -1.42 -1.40
C LYS A 63 15.52 -0.03 -2.00
N LEU A 64 15.06 1.01 -1.33
CA LEU A 64 15.31 2.40 -1.69
C LEU A 64 16.64 2.94 -1.14
N ASN A 65 17.46 2.11 -0.53
CA ASN A 65 18.72 2.50 0.08
C ASN A 65 18.59 3.68 1.08
N LEU A 66 17.54 3.65 1.89
CA LEU A 66 17.27 4.65 2.94
C LEU A 66 17.74 4.12 4.30
N ASP A 67 18.38 4.98 5.09
CA ASP A 67 18.78 4.63 6.45
C ASP A 67 17.63 4.82 7.44
N LEU A 68 17.55 3.94 8.44
CA LEU A 68 16.58 4.02 9.51
C LEU A 68 17.27 4.30 10.86
N VAL A 69 16.61 5.08 11.71
CA VAL A 69 17.00 5.26 13.13
C VAL A 69 16.13 4.40 14.05
N GLY A 70 15.06 3.83 13.54
CA GLY A 70 14.16 2.93 14.25
C GLY A 70 13.46 1.96 13.31
N VAL A 71 13.21 0.73 13.78
CA VAL A 71 12.54 -0.32 13.03
C VAL A 71 11.57 -1.10 13.93
N CYS A 72 10.52 -1.67 13.37
CA CYS A 72 9.56 -2.48 14.12
C CYS A 72 10.21 -3.75 14.70
N SER A 73 9.65 -4.28 15.78
CA SER A 73 9.87 -5.68 16.18
C SER A 73 8.86 -6.59 15.46
N SER A 74 9.30 -7.78 15.04
CA SER A 74 8.46 -8.80 14.45
C SER A 74 8.94 -10.19 14.82
N SER A 75 8.01 -11.08 15.16
CA SER A 75 8.26 -12.50 15.41
C SER A 75 7.88 -13.40 14.23
N ILE A 76 7.21 -12.84 13.22
CA ILE A 76 6.63 -13.61 12.10
C ILE A 76 7.23 -13.27 10.73
N SER A 77 8.00 -12.18 10.64
CA SER A 77 8.70 -11.79 9.42
C SER A 77 10.06 -11.23 9.79
N SER A 78 11.08 -11.55 8.99
CA SER A 78 12.42 -10.98 9.17
C SER A 78 12.45 -9.49 8.87
N ILE A 79 13.36 -8.78 9.50
CA ILE A 79 13.74 -7.41 9.16
C ILE A 79 15.03 -7.49 8.34
N PRO A 80 15.24 -6.65 7.32
CA PRO A 80 16.48 -6.63 6.56
C PRO A 80 17.72 -6.52 7.44
N ASP A 81 18.76 -7.29 7.14
CA ASP A 81 20.01 -7.35 7.92
C ASP A 81 20.67 -5.98 8.09
N ARG A 82 20.49 -5.07 7.13
CA ARG A 82 20.91 -3.67 7.20
C ARG A 82 20.42 -2.97 8.47
N TYR A 83 19.28 -3.39 9.02
CA TYR A 83 18.65 -2.76 10.18
C TYR A 83 18.76 -3.61 11.45
N ALA A 84 19.63 -4.63 11.47
CA ALA A 84 19.78 -5.55 12.61
C ALA A 84 20.16 -4.82 13.92
N ASP A 85 21.01 -3.79 13.82
CA ASP A 85 21.49 -2.99 14.95
C ASP A 85 20.64 -1.72 15.20
N VAL A 86 19.59 -1.51 14.42
CA VAL A 86 18.71 -0.33 14.54
C VAL A 86 17.75 -0.50 15.73
N LYS A 87 17.45 0.60 16.43
CA LYS A 87 16.58 0.60 17.60
C LYS A 87 15.19 0.05 17.28
N GLN A 88 14.72 -0.90 18.06
CA GLN A 88 13.36 -1.42 17.93
C GLN A 88 12.34 -0.49 18.56
N VAL A 89 11.26 -0.20 17.84
CA VAL A 89 10.19 0.74 18.22
C VAL A 89 8.84 0.06 18.52
N GLY A 90 8.86 -1.24 18.79
CA GLY A 90 7.65 -2.02 19.09
C GLY A 90 7.01 -2.66 17.85
N MET A 91 5.89 -3.32 18.05
CA MET A 91 5.16 -4.03 16.98
C MET A 91 4.40 -3.06 16.08
N ALA A 92 4.13 -3.46 14.82
CA ALA A 92 3.45 -2.64 13.83
C ALA A 92 2.10 -2.07 14.31
N MET A 93 1.29 -2.88 15.00
CA MET A 93 -0.03 -2.47 15.51
C MET A 93 0.04 -1.59 16.76
N SER A 94 1.16 -1.62 17.49
CA SER A 94 1.35 -0.90 18.74
C SER A 94 2.80 -0.39 18.86
N PRO A 95 3.20 0.58 18.03
CA PRO A 95 4.52 1.19 18.12
C PRO A 95 4.63 2.02 19.41
N ASP A 96 5.83 2.02 20.00
CA ASP A 96 6.15 2.80 21.19
C ASP A 96 6.35 4.27 20.84
N LEU A 97 5.36 5.10 21.15
CA LEU A 97 5.36 6.53 20.82
C LEU A 97 6.47 7.30 21.55
N GLU A 98 6.83 6.91 22.77
CA GLU A 98 7.90 7.56 23.52
C GLU A 98 9.26 7.21 22.89
N MET A 99 9.43 5.98 22.45
CA MET A 99 10.61 5.59 21.69
C MET A 99 10.72 6.38 20.39
N LEU A 100 9.62 6.49 19.61
CA LEU A 100 9.59 7.27 18.37
C LEU A 100 9.99 8.74 18.59
N LYS A 101 9.51 9.36 19.67
CA LYS A 101 9.91 10.74 20.06
C LYS A 101 11.38 10.81 20.44
N SER A 102 11.88 9.85 21.22
CA SER A 102 13.26 9.82 21.67
C SER A 102 14.28 9.69 20.55
N LEU A 103 13.82 9.16 19.40
CA LEU A 103 14.63 9.04 18.18
C LEU A 103 14.61 10.30 17.32
N ASP A 104 13.91 11.36 17.72
CA ASP A 104 13.73 12.58 16.91
C ASP A 104 13.34 12.27 15.45
N ALA A 105 12.41 11.33 15.27
CA ALA A 105 12.03 10.84 13.95
C ALA A 105 11.48 11.97 13.06
N THR A 106 12.08 12.20 11.90
CA THR A 106 11.56 13.12 10.89
C THR A 106 10.28 12.59 10.26
N TYR A 107 10.24 11.30 9.97
CA TYR A 107 9.04 10.60 9.46
C TYR A 107 8.94 9.20 10.03
N VAL A 108 7.71 8.81 10.36
CA VAL A 108 7.32 7.44 10.70
C VAL A 108 6.60 6.84 9.50
N ILE A 109 7.13 5.74 8.96
CA ILE A 109 6.63 5.06 7.77
C ILE A 109 5.87 3.80 8.19
N SER A 110 4.58 3.74 7.88
CA SER A 110 3.65 2.70 8.32
C SER A 110 2.80 2.16 7.15
N PRO A 111 2.24 0.94 7.24
CA PRO A 111 1.27 0.45 6.25
C PRO A 111 -0.07 1.19 6.40
N ASN A 112 -0.75 1.44 5.28
CA ASN A 112 -2.03 2.14 5.27
C ASN A 112 -3.19 1.36 5.91
N SER A 113 -3.08 0.05 6.06
CA SER A 113 -4.04 -0.78 6.80
C SER A 113 -4.17 -0.37 8.28
N LEU A 114 -3.14 0.26 8.85
CA LEU A 114 -3.12 0.77 10.22
C LEU A 114 -3.34 2.29 10.31
N GLN A 115 -3.63 2.96 9.19
CA GLN A 115 -3.69 4.42 9.13
C GLN A 115 -4.77 5.00 10.03
N SER A 116 -5.98 4.44 10.03
CA SER A 116 -7.10 4.91 10.85
C SER A 116 -6.76 4.93 12.35
N ASP A 117 -5.99 3.95 12.81
CA ASP A 117 -5.63 3.80 14.22
C ASP A 117 -4.39 4.58 14.62
N LEU A 118 -3.37 4.61 13.74
CA LEU A 118 -2.05 5.16 14.09
C LEU A 118 -1.90 6.64 13.73
N GLN A 119 -2.54 7.13 12.68
CA GLN A 119 -2.39 8.53 12.25
C GLN A 119 -2.79 9.53 13.35
N PRO A 120 -3.93 9.37 14.06
CA PRO A 120 -4.27 10.25 15.18
C PRO A 120 -3.26 10.19 16.34
N LYS A 121 -2.72 9.01 16.61
CA LYS A 121 -1.72 8.81 17.67
C LYS A 121 -0.40 9.51 17.33
N TYR A 122 0.09 9.35 16.09
CA TYR A 122 1.29 10.03 15.62
C TYR A 122 1.12 11.55 15.62
N ALA A 123 -0.01 12.05 15.11
CA ALA A 123 -0.32 13.48 15.11
C ALA A 123 -0.39 14.04 16.53
N GLY A 124 -1.04 13.34 17.48
CA GLY A 124 -1.09 13.70 18.90
C GLY A 124 0.29 13.69 19.58
N ALA A 125 1.21 12.88 19.09
CA ALA A 125 2.59 12.82 19.55
C ALA A 125 3.52 13.83 18.87
N GLY A 126 3.03 14.62 17.90
CA GLY A 126 3.82 15.57 17.10
C GLY A 126 4.73 14.90 16.05
N LEU A 127 4.45 13.66 15.67
CA LEU A 127 5.24 12.88 14.71
C LEU A 127 4.63 13.00 13.30
N ALA A 128 5.44 13.36 12.32
CA ALA A 128 5.04 13.29 10.92
C ALA A 128 5.04 11.83 10.45
N SER A 129 4.02 11.44 9.69
CA SER A 129 3.85 10.05 9.25
C SER A 129 3.57 9.94 7.76
N ILE A 130 4.03 8.83 7.18
CA ILE A 130 3.78 8.43 5.79
C ILE A 130 3.14 7.05 5.83
N PHE A 131 1.98 6.91 5.19
CA PHE A 131 1.29 5.61 5.11
C PHE A 131 1.42 5.06 3.70
N LEU A 132 2.06 3.89 3.59
CA LEU A 132 2.29 3.20 2.32
C LEU A 132 1.04 2.42 1.93
N ASN A 133 0.61 2.52 0.68
CA ASN A 133 -0.48 1.70 0.18
C ASN A 133 0.03 0.27 -0.12
N LEU A 134 -0.13 -0.62 0.84
CA LEU A 134 0.27 -2.02 0.74
C LEU A 134 -0.92 -2.98 0.51
N ARG A 135 -2.08 -2.45 0.12
CA ARG A 135 -3.27 -3.26 -0.23
C ARG A 135 -3.13 -3.98 -1.57
N SER A 136 -2.15 -3.58 -2.38
CA SER A 136 -1.88 -4.22 -3.67
C SER A 136 -0.42 -4.03 -4.06
N VAL A 137 0.07 -4.87 -4.98
CA VAL A 137 1.41 -4.73 -5.56
C VAL A 137 1.54 -3.38 -6.28
N ASP A 138 0.54 -2.98 -7.08
CA ASP A 138 0.52 -1.67 -7.74
C ASP A 138 0.56 -0.50 -6.73
N GLY A 139 -0.17 -0.63 -5.62
CA GLY A 139 -0.15 0.34 -4.52
C GLY A 139 1.22 0.46 -3.87
N MET A 140 1.88 -0.67 -3.67
CA MET A 140 3.26 -0.73 -3.16
C MET A 140 4.22 0.03 -4.08
N TYR A 141 4.19 -0.23 -5.38
CA TYR A 141 5.07 0.45 -6.34
C TYR A 141 4.78 1.95 -6.49
N LYS A 142 3.52 2.36 -6.40
CA LYS A 142 3.17 3.79 -6.31
C LYS A 142 3.70 4.44 -5.03
N SER A 143 3.70 3.71 -3.92
CA SER A 143 4.30 4.19 -2.67
C SER A 143 5.82 4.28 -2.76
N ILE A 144 6.48 3.30 -3.40
CA ILE A 144 7.93 3.32 -3.71
C ILE A 144 8.28 4.54 -4.56
N GLU A 145 7.52 4.80 -5.63
CA GLU A 145 7.71 6.00 -6.46
C GLU A 145 7.58 7.30 -5.65
N GLY A 146 6.56 7.36 -4.77
CA GLY A 146 6.34 8.51 -3.89
C GLY A 146 7.48 8.73 -2.88
N LEU A 147 7.99 7.66 -2.28
CA LEU A 147 9.16 7.73 -1.39
C LEU A 147 10.43 8.11 -2.16
N GLY A 148 10.63 7.56 -3.36
CA GLY A 148 11.75 7.90 -4.24
C GLY A 148 11.83 9.40 -4.47
N ARG A 149 10.73 10.01 -4.92
CA ARG A 149 10.65 11.46 -5.11
C ARG A 149 10.84 12.28 -3.84
N LYS A 150 10.33 11.77 -2.70
CA LYS A 150 10.40 12.50 -1.42
C LYS A 150 11.79 12.52 -0.81
N PHE A 151 12.58 11.47 -1.03
CA PHE A 151 13.86 11.24 -0.36
C PHE A 151 15.05 11.17 -1.32
N ASP A 152 14.91 11.70 -2.54
CA ASP A 152 15.95 11.74 -3.56
C ASP A 152 16.51 10.33 -3.88
N ARG A 153 15.57 9.38 -4.15
CA ARG A 153 15.82 7.96 -4.51
C ARG A 153 15.05 7.55 -5.77
N GLU A 154 14.87 8.48 -6.70
CA GLU A 154 14.14 8.23 -7.95
C GLU A 154 14.81 7.17 -8.83
N ALA A 155 16.13 7.05 -8.77
CA ALA A 155 16.87 6.06 -9.54
C ALA A 155 16.55 4.64 -9.05
N GLU A 156 16.63 4.41 -7.73
CA GLU A 156 16.30 3.14 -7.09
C GLU A 156 14.82 2.80 -7.30
N ALA A 157 13.92 3.77 -7.11
CA ALA A 157 12.49 3.58 -7.35
C ALA A 157 12.20 3.20 -8.81
N SER A 158 12.83 3.88 -9.78
CA SER A 158 12.65 3.61 -11.21
C SER A 158 13.15 2.22 -11.60
N GLN A 159 14.28 1.78 -11.03
CA GLN A 159 14.79 0.42 -11.23
C GLN A 159 13.78 -0.62 -10.74
N LEU A 160 13.29 -0.50 -9.50
CA LEU A 160 12.31 -1.43 -8.91
C LEU A 160 11.01 -1.48 -9.72
N ILE A 161 10.53 -0.32 -10.21
CA ILE A 161 9.33 -0.23 -11.06
C ILE A 161 9.58 -0.88 -12.42
N GLY A 162 10.78 -0.71 -13.00
CA GLY A 162 11.18 -1.38 -14.24
C GLY A 162 11.14 -2.90 -14.10
N GLU A 163 11.78 -3.44 -13.06
CA GLU A 163 11.79 -4.88 -12.75
C GLU A 163 10.37 -5.44 -12.58
N TYR A 164 9.49 -4.71 -11.89
CA TYR A 164 8.07 -5.07 -11.75
C TYR A 164 7.35 -5.12 -13.09
N ASN A 165 7.52 -4.09 -13.92
CA ASN A 165 6.84 -4.02 -15.22
C ASN A 165 7.28 -5.16 -16.15
N ASP A 166 8.56 -5.46 -16.18
CA ASP A 166 9.12 -6.55 -17.00
C ASP A 166 8.59 -7.90 -16.52
N PHE A 167 8.66 -8.17 -15.21
CA PHE A 167 8.08 -9.38 -14.63
C PHE A 167 6.60 -9.54 -14.96
N MET A 168 5.80 -8.48 -14.80
CA MET A 168 4.36 -8.53 -15.06
C MET A 168 4.03 -8.68 -16.54
N ALA A 169 4.84 -8.14 -17.44
CA ALA A 169 4.68 -8.36 -18.88
C ALA A 169 4.83 -9.86 -19.22
N ASP A 170 5.89 -10.48 -18.70
CA ASP A 170 6.15 -11.91 -18.90
C ASP A 170 5.07 -12.79 -18.24
N TYR A 171 4.65 -12.45 -17.02
CA TYR A 171 3.63 -13.18 -16.30
C TYR A 171 2.28 -13.16 -17.02
N ARG A 172 1.84 -11.98 -17.49
CA ARG A 172 0.60 -11.83 -18.25
C ARG A 172 0.64 -12.61 -19.56
N GLN A 173 1.79 -12.64 -20.23
CA GLN A 173 1.96 -13.41 -21.47
C GLN A 173 1.72 -14.92 -21.27
N LYS A 174 2.12 -15.48 -20.13
CA LYS A 174 1.88 -16.89 -19.77
C LYS A 174 0.38 -17.22 -19.63
N ASN A 175 -0.46 -16.22 -19.37
CA ASN A 175 -1.89 -16.37 -19.10
C ASN A 175 -2.80 -15.95 -20.27
N VAL A 176 -2.24 -15.50 -21.39
CA VAL A 176 -3.01 -15.10 -22.56
C VAL A 176 -3.89 -16.26 -23.05
N GLY A 177 -5.19 -15.99 -23.24
CA GLY A 177 -6.16 -16.96 -23.74
C GLY A 177 -6.67 -17.97 -22.71
N LYS A 178 -6.26 -17.89 -21.45
CA LYS A 178 -6.83 -18.71 -20.37
C LYS A 178 -8.11 -18.04 -19.84
N GLU A 179 -9.09 -18.88 -19.47
CA GLU A 179 -10.32 -18.41 -18.83
C GLU A 179 -10.02 -17.95 -17.39
N SER A 180 -10.67 -16.89 -16.94
CA SER A 180 -10.56 -16.36 -15.60
C SER A 180 -11.51 -17.11 -14.66
N PRO A 181 -11.03 -17.95 -13.74
CA PRO A 181 -11.90 -18.67 -12.81
C PRO A 181 -12.47 -17.69 -11.76
N ARG A 182 -13.68 -18.00 -11.29
CA ARG A 182 -14.35 -17.25 -10.22
C ARG A 182 -13.85 -17.74 -8.86
N CYS A 183 -13.25 -16.85 -8.10
CA CYS A 183 -12.59 -17.20 -6.84
C CYS A 183 -13.31 -16.54 -5.64
N LEU A 184 -13.53 -17.33 -4.60
CA LEU A 184 -13.86 -16.87 -3.26
C LEU A 184 -12.58 -16.86 -2.42
N VAL A 185 -12.26 -15.74 -1.80
CA VAL A 185 -11.07 -15.60 -0.93
C VAL A 185 -11.54 -15.44 0.51
N LEU A 186 -11.13 -16.36 1.39
CA LEU A 186 -11.43 -16.33 2.82
C LEU A 186 -10.17 -15.98 3.60
N MET A 187 -10.27 -15.00 4.48
CA MET A 187 -9.22 -14.62 5.42
C MET A 187 -9.59 -15.10 6.81
N GLY A 188 -8.86 -16.08 7.33
CA GLY A 188 -9.07 -16.66 8.64
C GLY A 188 -8.37 -15.90 9.76
N LEU A 189 -9.05 -15.85 10.89
CA LEU A 189 -8.54 -15.47 12.19
C LEU A 189 -8.81 -16.62 13.16
N PRO A 190 -8.10 -16.76 14.29
CA PRO A 190 -8.46 -17.78 15.27
C PRO A 190 -9.95 -17.72 15.66
N GLY A 191 -10.69 -18.79 15.37
CA GLY A 191 -12.11 -18.93 15.69
C GLY A 191 -13.10 -18.22 14.76
N SER A 192 -12.65 -17.55 13.68
CA SER A 192 -13.54 -16.87 12.72
C SER A 192 -12.87 -16.67 11.36
N TYR A 193 -13.67 -16.25 10.37
CA TYR A 193 -13.14 -15.85 9.05
C TYR A 193 -14.00 -14.74 8.43
N ILE A 194 -13.40 -14.00 7.53
CA ILE A 194 -14.00 -12.91 6.76
C ILE A 194 -13.74 -13.14 5.27
N VAL A 195 -14.48 -12.44 4.43
CA VAL A 195 -14.27 -12.47 2.98
C VAL A 195 -13.30 -11.38 2.57
N ALA A 196 -12.27 -11.74 1.83
CA ALA A 196 -11.33 -10.79 1.24
C ALA A 196 -11.81 -10.39 -0.17
N THR A 197 -11.94 -9.09 -0.41
CA THR A 197 -12.35 -8.50 -1.69
C THR A 197 -11.15 -8.14 -2.56
N ASP A 198 -11.36 -7.63 -3.75
CA ASP A 198 -10.30 -7.12 -4.64
C ASP A 198 -9.49 -5.97 -4.02
N ASN A 199 -10.03 -5.27 -3.02
CA ASN A 199 -9.36 -4.19 -2.32
C ASN A 199 -8.41 -4.65 -1.20
N SER A 200 -8.40 -5.96 -0.89
CA SER A 200 -7.43 -6.59 -0.02
C SER A 200 -6.17 -7.00 -0.80
N TYR A 201 -5.03 -7.14 -0.10
CA TYR A 201 -3.79 -7.60 -0.75
C TYR A 201 -3.98 -8.95 -1.44
N VAL A 202 -4.55 -9.93 -0.75
CA VAL A 202 -4.75 -11.28 -1.31
C VAL A 202 -5.71 -11.26 -2.49
N GLY A 203 -6.82 -10.51 -2.38
CA GLY A 203 -7.76 -10.35 -3.49
C GLY A 203 -7.12 -9.67 -4.70
N SER A 204 -6.30 -8.64 -4.47
CA SER A 204 -5.55 -7.96 -5.54
C SER A 204 -4.51 -8.87 -6.20
N LEU A 205 -3.82 -9.73 -5.42
CA LEU A 205 -2.90 -10.75 -5.97
C LEU A 205 -3.63 -11.77 -6.84
N MET A 206 -4.77 -12.27 -6.36
CA MET A 206 -5.60 -13.22 -7.10
C MET A 206 -6.08 -12.61 -8.43
N ALA A 207 -6.53 -11.34 -8.42
CA ALA A 207 -6.90 -10.61 -9.64
C ALA A 207 -5.68 -10.40 -10.56
N LEU A 208 -4.52 -10.06 -10.01
CA LEU A 208 -3.26 -9.90 -10.75
C LEU A 208 -2.82 -11.21 -11.40
N ALA A 209 -3.08 -12.34 -10.74
CA ALA A 209 -2.86 -13.69 -11.26
C ALA A 209 -3.84 -14.08 -12.38
N GLY A 210 -4.93 -13.34 -12.57
CA GLY A 210 -5.92 -13.53 -13.62
C GLY A 210 -7.21 -14.25 -13.17
N GLY A 211 -7.43 -14.42 -11.87
CA GLY A 211 -8.71 -14.86 -11.32
C GLY A 211 -9.71 -13.69 -11.18
N THR A 212 -10.98 -14.02 -11.04
CA THR A 212 -12.05 -13.04 -10.78
C THR A 212 -12.61 -13.25 -9.38
N ASN A 213 -12.49 -12.25 -8.49
CA ASN A 213 -13.10 -12.32 -7.17
C ASN A 213 -14.62 -12.28 -7.28
N VAL A 214 -15.31 -13.19 -6.59
CA VAL A 214 -16.78 -13.16 -6.54
C VAL A 214 -17.31 -11.99 -5.73
N TYR A 215 -16.46 -11.28 -4.98
CA TYR A 215 -16.71 -10.06 -4.22
C TYR A 215 -15.86 -8.88 -4.72
N GLN A 216 -16.03 -8.57 -6.00
CA GLN A 216 -15.62 -7.31 -6.61
C GLN A 216 -16.73 -6.25 -6.39
N ASP A 217 -16.60 -5.05 -6.87
CA ASP A 217 -17.61 -3.97 -6.82
C ASP A 217 -17.92 -3.46 -5.40
N THR A 218 -16.94 -3.41 -4.51
CA THR A 218 -17.04 -2.83 -3.17
C THR A 218 -15.79 -2.03 -2.83
N ASP A 219 -15.91 -0.98 -2.02
CA ASP A 219 -14.79 -0.19 -1.52
C ASP A 219 -14.14 -0.79 -0.25
N MET A 220 -14.72 -1.86 0.28
CA MET A 220 -14.25 -2.53 1.50
C MET A 220 -13.15 -3.53 1.18
N GLU A 221 -12.11 -3.61 2.01
CA GLU A 221 -11.08 -4.66 1.91
C GLU A 221 -11.63 -6.04 2.31
N PHE A 222 -12.48 -6.03 3.33
CA PHE A 222 -13.04 -7.26 3.92
C PHE A 222 -14.53 -7.09 4.19
N LEU A 223 -15.26 -8.18 4.04
CA LEU A 223 -16.70 -8.28 4.34
C LEU A 223 -16.94 -9.37 5.39
N ASN A 224 -18.00 -9.21 6.18
CA ASN A 224 -18.43 -10.28 7.07
C ASN A 224 -18.83 -11.51 6.25
N ALA A 225 -18.45 -12.68 6.76
CA ALA A 225 -18.80 -13.95 6.14
C ALA A 225 -20.31 -14.20 6.19
N ASN A 226 -20.88 -14.55 5.04
CA ASN A 226 -22.25 -15.03 4.90
C ASN A 226 -22.25 -16.21 3.92
N THR A 227 -22.31 -17.43 4.44
CA THR A 227 -22.16 -18.65 3.64
C THR A 227 -23.26 -18.87 2.61
N GLU A 228 -24.49 -18.41 2.86
CA GLU A 228 -25.58 -18.45 1.89
C GLU A 228 -25.31 -17.51 0.70
N ASP A 229 -24.85 -16.28 0.96
CA ASP A 229 -24.47 -15.34 -0.09
C ASP A 229 -23.27 -15.84 -0.88
N MET A 230 -22.23 -16.37 -0.21
CA MET A 230 -21.07 -16.97 -0.85
C MET A 230 -21.45 -18.12 -1.79
N LYS A 231 -22.39 -18.98 -1.36
CA LYS A 231 -22.89 -20.08 -2.18
C LYS A 231 -23.60 -19.58 -3.44
N GLN A 232 -24.44 -18.55 -3.33
CA GLN A 232 -25.15 -17.95 -4.47
C GLN A 232 -24.20 -17.35 -5.50
N LYS A 233 -22.98 -16.97 -5.09
CA LYS A 233 -21.96 -16.46 -6.00
C LYS A 233 -21.27 -17.54 -6.82
N GLU A 234 -21.50 -18.81 -6.54
CA GLU A 234 -20.99 -19.96 -7.31
C GLU A 234 -19.48 -19.86 -7.64
N PRO A 235 -18.59 -19.80 -6.64
CA PRO A 235 -17.16 -19.79 -6.90
C PRO A 235 -16.68 -21.12 -7.50
N ASP A 236 -15.78 -21.05 -8.50
CA ASP A 236 -15.09 -22.21 -9.05
C ASP A 236 -13.93 -22.68 -8.17
N ILE A 237 -13.37 -21.76 -7.37
CA ILE A 237 -12.22 -21.98 -6.49
C ILE A 237 -12.47 -21.25 -5.16
N ILE A 238 -12.08 -21.91 -4.06
CA ILE A 238 -12.02 -21.30 -2.74
C ILE A 238 -10.55 -21.22 -2.31
N LEU A 239 -10.07 -20.02 -2.00
CA LEU A 239 -8.74 -19.74 -1.47
C LEU A 239 -8.86 -19.37 0.00
N ARG A 240 -8.10 -20.04 0.87
CA ARG A 240 -8.11 -19.80 2.31
C ARG A 240 -6.75 -19.27 2.75
N CYS A 241 -6.73 -18.13 3.43
CA CYS A 241 -5.52 -17.45 3.90
C CYS A 241 -5.61 -17.25 5.40
N ALA A 242 -4.46 -17.10 6.07
CA ALA A 242 -4.41 -16.73 7.47
C ALA A 242 -4.03 -15.25 7.64
N HIS A 243 -4.69 -14.56 8.58
CA HIS A 243 -4.27 -13.22 9.01
C HIS A 243 -3.12 -13.30 10.03
N ALA A 244 -3.18 -14.27 10.94
CA ALA A 244 -2.20 -14.56 11.97
C ALA A 244 -2.36 -16.03 12.40
N LEU A 245 -1.39 -16.57 13.15
CA LEU A 245 -1.43 -17.93 13.69
C LEU A 245 -1.83 -18.97 12.63
N PRO A 246 -1.04 -19.12 11.55
CA PRO A 246 -1.44 -19.87 10.36
C PRO A 246 -1.85 -21.31 10.66
N ASP A 247 -1.16 -22.00 11.57
CA ASP A 247 -1.47 -23.39 11.93
C ASP A 247 -2.86 -23.52 12.57
N GLU A 248 -3.21 -22.61 13.49
CA GLU A 248 -4.53 -22.58 14.14
C GLU A 248 -5.65 -22.26 13.14
N VAL A 249 -5.37 -21.34 12.21
CA VAL A 249 -6.34 -20.95 11.17
C VAL A 249 -6.57 -22.10 10.18
N VAL A 250 -5.54 -22.83 9.78
CA VAL A 250 -5.69 -24.00 8.91
C VAL A 250 -6.54 -25.07 9.58
N GLU A 251 -6.30 -25.38 10.87
CA GLU A 251 -7.12 -26.33 11.61
C GLU A 251 -8.57 -25.83 11.78
N MET A 252 -8.77 -24.56 12.07
CA MET A 252 -10.11 -23.94 12.13
C MET A 252 -10.87 -24.10 10.81
N PHE A 253 -10.21 -23.84 9.66
CA PHE A 253 -10.84 -24.05 8.36
C PHE A 253 -11.13 -25.51 8.07
N LYS A 254 -10.26 -26.46 8.46
CA LYS A 254 -10.52 -27.89 8.31
C LYS A 254 -11.78 -28.31 9.07
N GLU A 255 -11.90 -27.87 10.33
CA GLU A 255 -13.07 -28.14 11.16
C GLU A 255 -14.34 -27.50 10.58
N GLU A 256 -14.30 -26.21 10.20
CA GLU A 256 -15.43 -25.49 9.61
C GLU A 256 -15.95 -26.19 8.35
N PHE A 257 -15.05 -26.58 7.43
CA PHE A 257 -15.44 -27.24 6.18
C PHE A 257 -15.89 -28.69 6.37
N ALA A 258 -15.52 -29.35 7.48
CA ALA A 258 -15.93 -30.70 7.82
C ALA A 258 -17.28 -30.74 8.55
N THR A 259 -17.56 -29.74 9.41
CA THR A 259 -18.72 -29.79 10.32
C THR A 259 -19.89 -28.94 9.86
N ASN A 260 -19.64 -27.85 9.12
CA ASN A 260 -20.70 -26.99 8.59
C ASN A 260 -21.17 -27.51 7.22
N ASP A 261 -22.35 -28.12 7.23
CA ASP A 261 -22.96 -28.80 6.09
C ASP A 261 -23.12 -27.92 4.84
N ILE A 262 -23.16 -26.63 4.96
CA ILE A 262 -23.35 -25.73 3.80
C ILE A 262 -22.19 -25.84 2.80
N TRP A 263 -20.95 -26.06 3.29
CA TRP A 263 -19.78 -26.13 2.42
C TRP A 263 -19.80 -27.26 1.41
N ARG A 264 -20.41 -28.41 1.76
CA ARG A 264 -20.55 -29.56 0.83
C ARG A 264 -21.39 -29.25 -0.40
N HIS A 265 -22.15 -28.14 -0.39
CA HIS A 265 -22.99 -27.71 -1.51
C HIS A 265 -22.31 -26.68 -2.42
N PHE A 266 -21.03 -26.37 -2.17
CA PHE A 266 -20.25 -25.53 -3.05
C PHE A 266 -19.61 -26.39 -4.14
N LYS A 267 -19.77 -26.00 -5.40
CA LYS A 267 -19.14 -26.68 -6.55
C LYS A 267 -17.63 -26.81 -6.37
N ALA A 268 -16.97 -25.76 -5.85
CA ALA A 268 -15.54 -25.76 -5.56
C ALA A 268 -15.15 -26.87 -4.57
N VAL A 269 -15.97 -27.11 -3.54
CA VAL A 269 -15.75 -28.18 -2.53
C VAL A 269 -15.99 -29.57 -3.14
N GLU A 270 -17.07 -29.73 -3.89
CA GLU A 270 -17.39 -31.01 -4.58
C GLU A 270 -16.29 -31.43 -5.56
N GLN A 271 -15.62 -30.45 -6.19
CA GLN A 271 -14.54 -30.65 -7.15
C GLN A 271 -13.13 -30.67 -6.51
N GLY A 272 -13.01 -30.55 -5.19
CA GLY A 272 -11.73 -30.50 -4.50
C GLY A 272 -10.90 -29.25 -4.79
N ARG A 273 -11.53 -28.16 -5.25
CA ARG A 273 -10.86 -26.88 -5.59
C ARG A 273 -10.86 -25.90 -4.42
N VAL A 274 -10.41 -26.37 -3.26
CA VAL A 274 -10.23 -25.56 -2.03
C VAL A 274 -8.76 -25.62 -1.65
N TYR A 275 -8.12 -24.48 -1.51
CA TYR A 275 -6.68 -24.39 -1.32
C TYR A 275 -6.33 -23.50 -0.12
N ASP A 276 -5.46 -24.01 0.76
CA ASP A 276 -4.81 -23.21 1.81
C ASP A 276 -3.57 -22.54 1.21
N LEU A 277 -3.53 -21.21 1.28
CA LEU A 277 -2.44 -20.43 0.74
C LEU A 277 -1.35 -20.19 1.81
N PRO A 278 -0.06 -20.28 1.42
CA PRO A 278 1.05 -20.06 2.36
C PRO A 278 1.01 -18.65 2.99
N TYR A 279 1.03 -18.57 4.32
CA TYR A 279 0.95 -17.31 5.07
C TYR A 279 2.03 -16.29 4.66
N GLU A 280 3.26 -16.76 4.42
CA GLU A 280 4.40 -15.88 4.08
C GLU A 280 4.16 -15.09 2.76
N GLN A 281 3.38 -15.64 1.85
CA GLN A 281 3.08 -15.05 0.55
C GLN A 281 1.75 -14.27 0.55
N PHE A 282 0.78 -14.71 1.36
CA PHE A 282 -0.62 -14.25 1.31
C PHE A 282 -1.08 -13.62 2.63
N GLY A 283 -0.23 -12.81 3.26
CA GLY A 283 -0.58 -12.04 4.44
C GLY A 283 -1.39 -10.78 4.14
N MET A 284 -1.28 -9.78 5.03
CA MET A 284 -2.11 -8.56 4.97
C MET A 284 -1.52 -7.42 4.12
N SER A 285 -0.27 -7.51 3.70
CA SER A 285 0.44 -6.43 3.04
C SER A 285 1.26 -6.92 1.87
N ALA A 286 1.30 -6.12 0.80
CA ALA A 286 2.18 -6.35 -0.33
C ALA A 286 3.65 -6.38 0.12
N LYS A 287 4.39 -7.35 -0.42
CA LYS A 287 5.82 -7.59 -0.20
C LYS A 287 6.51 -7.89 -1.53
N PHE A 288 7.83 -7.83 -1.56
CA PHE A 288 8.62 -8.15 -2.75
C PHE A 288 8.60 -9.64 -3.16
N ASN A 289 8.04 -10.51 -2.33
CA ASN A 289 7.82 -11.92 -2.67
C ASN A 289 6.51 -12.19 -3.45
N TYR A 290 5.86 -11.15 -3.97
CA TYR A 290 4.67 -11.32 -4.82
C TYR A 290 4.90 -12.20 -6.07
N PRO A 291 6.11 -12.29 -6.67
CA PRO A 291 6.35 -13.24 -7.76
C PRO A 291 6.11 -14.68 -7.33
N ASP A 292 6.60 -15.08 -6.15
CA ASP A 292 6.39 -16.43 -5.61
C ASP A 292 4.90 -16.69 -5.34
N ALA A 293 4.16 -15.66 -4.86
CA ALA A 293 2.72 -15.76 -4.67
C ALA A 293 1.97 -15.95 -5.99
N LEU A 294 2.36 -15.24 -7.06
CA LEU A 294 1.77 -15.41 -8.38
C LEU A 294 2.11 -16.78 -8.98
N ASP A 295 3.33 -17.28 -8.79
CA ASP A 295 3.72 -18.62 -9.21
C ASP A 295 2.96 -19.72 -8.43
N THR A 296 2.63 -19.48 -7.14
CA THR A 296 1.76 -20.36 -6.34
C THR A 296 0.32 -20.35 -6.86
N LEU A 297 -0.23 -19.19 -7.23
CA LEU A 297 -1.60 -19.08 -7.74
C LEU A 297 -1.77 -19.67 -9.15
N GLN A 298 -0.74 -19.61 -9.97
CA GLN A 298 -0.79 -19.99 -11.37
C GLN A 298 -1.32 -21.42 -11.62
N PRO A 299 -0.79 -22.50 -10.98
CA PRO A 299 -1.35 -23.85 -11.10
C PRO A 299 -2.72 -24.00 -10.43
N ILE A 300 -3.03 -23.24 -9.38
CA ILE A 300 -4.33 -23.27 -8.72
C ILE A 300 -5.43 -22.74 -9.64
N LEU A 301 -5.17 -21.62 -10.33
CA LEU A 301 -6.14 -20.99 -11.21
C LEU A 301 -6.29 -21.77 -12.53
N TYR A 302 -5.21 -22.28 -13.10
CA TYR A 302 -5.15 -22.80 -14.47
C TYR A 302 -4.72 -24.26 -14.58
N GLY A 303 -4.29 -24.89 -13.50
CA GLY A 303 -4.03 -26.32 -13.47
C GLY A 303 -5.31 -27.10 -13.69
N LYS A 304 -5.23 -28.21 -14.43
CA LYS A 304 -6.32 -29.22 -14.46
C LYS A 304 -6.25 -29.91 -13.09
N GLY A 305 -7.34 -29.82 -12.31
CA GLY A 305 -7.50 -30.57 -11.07
C GLY A 305 -7.45 -32.06 -11.27
#